data_324e44c9a84544e5cc5d026bfdaaeec9
#
_entry.id   324e44c9a84544e5cc5d026bfdaaeec9
#
_cell.length_a   1.000
_cell.length_b   1.000
_cell.length_c   1.000
_cell.angle_alpha   90.00
_cell.angle_beta   90.00
_cell.angle_gamma   90.00
#
_symmetry.space_group_name_H-M   'P 1'
#
loop_
_entity.id
_entity.type
_entity.pdbx_description
1 polymer ?
#
loop_
_entity_poly.entity_id
_entity_poly.type
_entity_poly.pdbx_seq_one_letter_code
_entity_poly.pdbx_strand_id
1 'polypeptide(L)'
;MSAVQFDSEISWDGNSLTVWANVNGSRVLCEIPRSTIHRVPFLSDEISRDRAAIFYRLRPAVVAKIARSRDNFVRLHSSDVSTPAL
;
A
#
# COMPACT_ATOMS: atom_id res chain seq x y z
N MET A 1 -9.37 -2.81 18.99
CA MET A 1 -9.01 -1.92 17.88
C MET A 1 -7.56 -2.11 17.51
N SER A 2 -7.31 -2.55 16.29
CA SER A 2 -5.93 -2.78 15.89
C SER A 2 -5.31 -1.46 15.43
N ALA A 3 -4.17 -1.11 16.02
CA ALA A 3 -3.43 0.07 15.61
C ALA A 3 -2.42 -0.34 14.55
N VAL A 4 -2.52 0.25 13.38
CA VAL A 4 -1.56 0.04 12.31
C VAL A 4 -0.73 1.31 12.17
N GLN A 5 0.59 1.16 12.33
CA GLN A 5 1.51 2.27 12.16
C GLN A 5 2.47 1.93 11.03
N PHE A 6 2.65 2.87 10.12
CA PHE A 6 3.55 2.70 8.99
C PHE A 6 4.85 3.44 9.23
N ASP A 7 5.96 2.84 8.77
CA ASP A 7 7.24 3.52 8.79
C ASP A 7 7.18 4.72 7.85
N SER A 8 7.99 5.73 8.16
CA SER A 8 8.09 6.92 7.32
C SER A 8 8.84 6.64 6.02
N GLU A 9 9.63 5.58 5.99
CA GLU A 9 10.43 5.23 4.82
C GLU A 9 9.62 4.38 3.86
N ILE A 10 9.47 4.87 2.65
CA ILE A 10 8.74 4.20 1.57
C ILE A 10 9.72 3.98 0.44
N SER A 11 9.87 2.72 0.02
CA SER A 11 10.84 2.34 -1.00
C SER A 11 10.16 2.08 -2.33
N TRP A 12 10.85 2.40 -3.40
CA TRP A 12 10.40 2.12 -4.77
C TRP A 12 11.57 1.52 -5.55
N ASP A 13 11.39 0.30 -6.05
CA ASP A 13 12.44 -0.41 -6.78
C ASP A 13 12.23 -0.44 -8.30
N GLY A 14 11.27 0.30 -8.80
CA GLY A 14 10.91 0.28 -10.21
C GLY A 14 9.74 -0.63 -10.53
N ASN A 15 9.45 -1.58 -9.66
CA ASN A 15 8.37 -2.55 -9.85
C ASN A 15 7.32 -2.49 -8.75
N SER A 16 7.73 -2.14 -7.54
CA SER A 16 6.83 -2.16 -6.38
C SER A 16 7.18 -1.05 -5.40
N LEU A 17 6.14 -0.54 -4.79
CA LEU A 17 6.26 0.36 -3.65
C LEU A 17 6.16 -0.50 -2.39
N THR A 18 7.13 -0.37 -1.49
CA THR A 18 7.14 -1.17 -0.26
C THR A 18 7.24 -0.27 0.95
N VAL A 19 6.53 -0.66 2.01
CA VAL A 19 6.57 0.04 3.29
C VAL A 19 6.36 -0.99 4.39
N TRP A 20 7.07 -0.80 5.50
CA TRP A 20 6.88 -1.63 6.67
C TRP A 20 5.76 -1.06 7.54
N ALA A 21 4.92 -1.94 8.05
CA ALA A 21 3.89 -1.59 9.02
C ALA A 21 4.16 -2.31 10.34
N ASN A 22 3.74 -1.69 11.42
CA ASN A 22 3.72 -2.30 12.73
C ASN A 22 2.27 -2.48 13.13
N VAL A 23 1.87 -3.73 13.34
CA VAL A 23 0.49 -4.08 13.66
C VAL A 23 0.51 -4.81 14.99
N ASN A 24 0.14 -4.12 16.06
CA ASN A 24 0.10 -4.69 17.41
C ASN A 24 1.45 -5.33 17.82
N GLY A 25 2.54 -4.69 17.47
CA GLY A 25 3.88 -5.18 17.79
C GLY A 25 4.48 -6.11 16.76
N SER A 26 3.75 -6.50 15.73
CA SER A 26 4.24 -7.37 14.67
C SER A 26 4.59 -6.55 13.43
N ARG A 27 5.71 -6.91 12.80
CA ARG A 27 6.16 -6.24 11.58
C ARG A 27 5.52 -6.91 10.38
N VAL A 28 4.93 -6.11 9.50
CA VAL A 28 4.29 -6.58 8.27
C VAL A 28 4.87 -5.79 7.10
N LEU A 29 5.36 -6.49 6.09
CA LEU A 29 5.84 -5.84 4.87
C LEU A 29 4.66 -5.66 3.91
N CYS A 30 4.43 -4.43 3.49
CA CYS A 30 3.36 -4.11 2.56
C CYS A 30 3.95 -3.79 1.20
N GLU A 31 3.47 -4.47 0.17
CA GLU A 31 3.94 -4.27 -1.20
C GLU A 31 2.78 -3.81 -2.07
N ILE A 32 3.00 -2.76 -2.82
CA ILE A 32 2.03 -2.27 -3.81
C ILE A 32 2.69 -2.37 -5.18
N PRO A 33 2.32 -3.37 -5.99
CA PRO A 33 2.90 -3.52 -7.31
C PRO A 33 2.56 -2.36 -8.24
N ARG A 34 3.44 -2.11 -9.18
CA ARG A 34 3.25 -1.07 -10.18
C ARG A 34 1.91 -1.21 -10.90
N SER A 35 1.51 -2.45 -11.21
CA SER A 35 0.23 -2.72 -11.88
C SER A 35 -0.96 -2.23 -11.07
N THR A 36 -0.87 -2.32 -9.74
CA THR A 36 -1.92 -1.82 -8.86
C THR A 36 -1.98 -0.30 -8.88
N ILE A 37 -0.82 0.35 -8.86
CA ILE A 37 -0.73 1.81 -8.88
C ILE A 37 -1.30 2.35 -10.19
N HIS A 38 -1.04 1.66 -11.30
CA HIS A 38 -1.54 2.08 -12.61
C HIS A 38 -3.07 2.03 -12.71
N ARG A 39 -3.73 1.28 -11.82
CA ARG A 39 -5.19 1.22 -11.79
C ARG A 39 -5.80 2.46 -11.13
N VAL A 40 -5.01 3.25 -10.43
CA VAL A 40 -5.48 4.45 -9.76
C VAL A 40 -5.20 5.64 -10.67
N PRO A 41 -6.23 6.37 -11.11
CA PRO A 41 -6.02 7.52 -12.00
C PRO A 41 -5.07 8.54 -11.40
N PHE A 42 -4.21 9.09 -12.24
CA PHE A 42 -3.30 10.18 -11.90
C PHE A 42 -2.14 9.81 -10.98
N LEU A 43 -1.99 8.56 -10.58
CA LEU A 43 -0.90 8.18 -9.70
C LEU A 43 0.33 7.65 -10.45
N SER A 44 0.14 7.06 -11.62
CA SER A 44 1.24 6.40 -12.33
C SER A 44 2.40 7.34 -12.67
N ASP A 45 2.10 8.61 -12.96
CA ASP A 45 3.12 9.59 -13.33
C ASP A 45 3.86 10.16 -12.12
N GLU A 46 3.32 9.95 -10.93
CA GLU A 46 3.87 10.51 -9.71
C GLU A 46 4.79 9.56 -8.95
N ILE A 47 4.91 8.32 -9.41
CA ILE A 47 5.63 7.27 -8.66
C ILE A 47 7.05 7.68 -8.30
N SER A 48 7.76 8.29 -9.24
CA SER A 48 9.15 8.68 -9.02
C SER A 48 9.28 10.01 -8.29
N ARG A 49 8.21 10.79 -8.22
CA ARG A 49 8.25 12.12 -7.62
C ARG A 49 7.83 12.12 -6.17
N ASP A 50 6.73 11.44 -5.86
CA ASP A 50 6.15 11.54 -4.52
C ASP A 50 5.57 10.20 -4.10
N ARG A 51 6.44 9.34 -3.59
CA ARG A 51 6.05 8.01 -3.11
C ARG A 51 5.09 8.12 -1.92
N ALA A 52 5.29 9.11 -1.09
CA ALA A 52 4.45 9.29 0.10
C ALA A 52 3.01 9.64 -0.28
N ALA A 53 2.83 10.49 -1.29
CA ALA A 53 1.49 10.85 -1.76
C ALA A 53 0.76 9.64 -2.32
N ILE A 54 1.47 8.80 -3.10
CA ILE A 54 0.89 7.58 -3.65
C ILE A 54 0.47 6.64 -2.53
N PHE A 55 1.36 6.40 -1.59
CA PHE A 55 1.06 5.52 -0.47
C PHE A 55 -0.09 6.06 0.35
N TYR A 56 -0.10 7.34 0.61
CA TYR A 56 -1.18 7.97 1.39
C TYR A 56 -2.54 7.73 0.74
N ARG A 57 -2.58 7.82 -0.60
CA ARG A 57 -3.80 7.60 -1.36
C ARG A 57 -4.30 6.16 -1.27
N LEU A 58 -3.37 5.21 -1.22
CA LEU A 58 -3.70 3.79 -1.17
C LEU A 58 -3.75 3.22 0.25
N ARG A 59 -3.39 4.02 1.23
CA ARG A 59 -3.31 3.60 2.62
C ARG A 59 -4.59 2.92 3.13
N PRO A 60 -5.80 3.44 2.86
CA PRO A 60 -7.01 2.78 3.35
C PRO A 60 -7.16 1.35 2.82
N ALA A 61 -6.79 1.13 1.55
CA ALA A 61 -6.85 -0.21 0.97
C ALA A 61 -5.81 -1.13 1.61
N VAL A 62 -4.62 -0.61 1.90
CA VAL A 62 -3.57 -1.38 2.57
C VAL A 62 -4.01 -1.78 3.97
N VAL A 63 -4.57 -0.85 4.72
CA VAL A 63 -5.06 -1.12 6.08
C VAL A 63 -6.15 -2.19 6.05
N ALA A 64 -7.09 -2.08 5.10
CA ALA A 64 -8.15 -3.08 4.97
C ALA A 64 -7.58 -4.46 4.63
N LYS A 65 -6.56 -4.51 3.78
CA LYS A 65 -5.92 -5.77 3.42
C LYS A 65 -5.22 -6.40 4.61
N ILE A 66 -4.50 -5.58 5.40
CA ILE A 66 -3.84 -6.04 6.62
C ILE A 66 -4.86 -6.64 7.58
N ALA A 67 -6.01 -5.99 7.73
CA ALA A 67 -7.05 -6.46 8.65
C ALA A 67 -7.60 -7.84 8.26
N ARG A 68 -7.59 -8.16 6.96
CA ARG A 68 -8.07 -9.45 6.46
C ARG A 68 -6.98 -10.51 6.40
N SER A 69 -5.73 -10.09 6.47
CA SER A 69 -4.59 -10.98 6.34
C SER A 69 -4.00 -11.27 7.71
N ARG A 70 -3.43 -12.46 7.88
CA ARG A 70 -2.71 -12.82 9.11
C ARG A 70 -1.23 -13.07 8.83
N ASP A 71 -0.81 -12.76 7.62
CA ASP A 71 0.57 -12.97 7.21
C ASP A 71 1.43 -11.77 7.54
N ASN A 72 2.74 -11.98 7.58
CA ASN A 72 3.70 -10.91 7.79
C ASN A 72 4.02 -10.18 6.49
N PHE A 73 3.42 -10.59 5.39
CA PHE A 73 3.59 -9.97 4.08
C PHE A 73 2.23 -9.78 3.44
N VAL A 74 1.98 -8.56 2.97
CA VAL A 74 0.73 -8.18 2.33
C VAL A 74 1.04 -7.56 0.98
N ARG A 75 0.47 -8.13 -0.08
CA ARG A 75 0.57 -7.56 -1.41
C ARG A 75 -0.79 -7.00 -1.81
N LEU A 76 -0.81 -5.73 -2.14
CA LEU A 76 -2.04 -5.06 -2.57
C LEU A 76 -2.26 -5.30 -4.06
N HIS A 77 -3.24 -6.13 -4.38
CA HIS A 77 -3.60 -6.41 -5.77
C HIS A 77 -4.55 -5.34 -6.31
N SER A 78 -4.64 -5.23 -7.63
CA SER A 78 -5.54 -4.26 -8.23
C SER A 78 -7.01 -4.50 -7.83
N SER A 79 -7.37 -5.74 -7.56
CA SER A 79 -8.72 -6.07 -7.09
C SER A 79 -8.99 -5.58 -5.68
N ASP A 80 -7.95 -5.31 -4.89
CA ASP A 80 -8.10 -4.80 -3.53
C ASP A 80 -8.36 -3.28 -3.51
N VAL A 81 -8.06 -2.62 -4.61
CA VAL A 81 -8.32 -1.20 -4.75
C VAL A 81 -9.68 -1.06 -5.39
N SER A 82 -10.72 -0.92 -4.58
CA SER A 82 -12.03 -0.69 -5.14
C SER A 82 -12.11 0.74 -5.64
N THR A 83 -12.15 0.87 -6.95
CA THR A 83 -12.64 2.09 -7.54
C THR A 83 -14.14 2.08 -7.31
N PRO A 84 -14.68 3.10 -6.65
CA PRO A 84 -16.12 3.17 -6.55
C PRO A 84 -16.71 3.20 -7.95
N ALA A 85 -17.56 2.24 -8.21
CA ALA A 85 -18.32 2.25 -9.43
C ALA A 85 -19.23 3.47 -9.40
N LEU A 86 -18.95 4.34 -10.25
CA LEU A 86 -19.80 5.51 -10.40
C LEU A 86 -20.99 5.19 -11.27
#